data_3dcffc38c16694579c7174bdec3cf177
#
_entry.id   3dcffc38c16694579c7174bdec3cf177
#
_cell.length_a   1.000
_cell.length_b   1.000
_cell.length_c   1.000
_cell.angle_alpha   90.00
_cell.angle_beta   90.00
_cell.angle_gamma   90.00
#
_symmetry.space_group_name_H-M   'P 1'
#
loop_
_entity.id
_entity.type
_entity.pdbx_description
1 polymer ?
#
loop_
_entity_poly.entity_id
_entity_poly.type
_entity_poly.pdbx_seq_one_letter_code
_entity_poly.pdbx_strand_id
1 'polypeptide(L)'
;GQDERIGVCLDKLHHAHGALEMVQIYGAAMLVDEMEQLAQAMSQGTARRGESAAEALMLGMVQLPAYLEKIENGGADIPLALLPLMNDLRAARDAPLVSETSLFAPRLDAQIAAETVRPGSGNRELPQLIHQYRSQYHRGLLQWIKGEDVAAALAHICDVLDVLNSAAGTARFRRLLDAADAL
;
A
#
# COMPACT_ATOMS: atom_id res chain seq x y z
N GLY A 1 16.59 34.74 0.67
CA GLY A 1 15.68 34.85 -0.47
C GLY A 1 14.73 33.63 -0.55
N GLN A 2 14.05 33.50 -1.68
CA GLN A 2 13.09 32.40 -1.89
C GLN A 2 13.81 31.03 -1.94
N ASP A 3 15.00 30.97 -2.56
CA ASP A 3 15.80 29.77 -2.68
C ASP A 3 16.29 29.25 -1.31
N GLU A 4 16.63 30.14 -0.40
CA GLU A 4 17.03 29.78 0.96
C GLU A 4 15.87 29.15 1.75
N ARG A 5 14.64 29.64 1.54
CA ARG A 5 13.44 29.06 2.18
C ARG A 5 13.11 27.68 1.63
N ILE A 6 13.29 27.47 0.32
CA ILE A 6 13.11 26.15 -0.30
C ILE A 6 14.17 25.17 0.21
N GLY A 7 15.44 25.63 0.38
CA GLY A 7 16.51 24.80 0.96
C GLY A 7 16.17 24.30 2.36
N VAL A 8 15.68 25.19 3.23
CA VAL A 8 15.22 24.80 4.58
C VAL A 8 14.04 23.83 4.53
N CYS A 9 13.12 24.01 3.59
CA CYS A 9 12.00 23.10 3.39
C CYS A 9 12.49 21.68 2.99
N LEU A 10 13.42 21.59 2.05
CA LEU A 10 14.03 20.33 1.62
C LEU A 10 14.69 19.59 2.79
N ASP A 11 15.51 20.28 3.59
CA ASP A 11 16.17 19.67 4.76
C ASP A 11 15.13 19.10 5.75
N LYS A 12 14.03 19.81 5.97
CA LYS A 12 12.97 19.35 6.88
C LYS A 12 12.19 18.15 6.30
N LEU A 13 11.89 18.16 5.02
CA LEU A 13 11.23 17.03 4.35
C LEU A 13 12.14 15.80 4.37
N HIS A 14 13.42 15.94 4.08
CA HIS A 14 14.40 14.86 4.14
C HIS A 14 14.47 14.21 5.54
N HIS A 15 14.56 15.02 6.59
CA HIS A 15 14.55 14.51 7.97
C HIS A 15 13.22 13.82 8.33
N ALA A 16 12.08 14.38 7.88
CA ALA A 16 10.78 13.77 8.12
C ALA A 16 10.64 12.43 7.40
N HIS A 17 11.11 12.32 6.14
CA HIS A 17 11.14 11.09 5.38
C HIS A 17 11.91 10.00 6.12
N GLY A 18 13.15 10.25 6.52
CA GLY A 18 13.97 9.29 7.26
C GLY A 18 13.35 8.85 8.60
N ALA A 19 12.73 9.79 9.32
CA ALA A 19 12.05 9.46 10.58
C ALA A 19 10.83 8.55 10.34
N LEU A 20 10.03 8.81 9.31
CA LEU A 20 8.85 8.01 8.97
C LEU A 20 9.22 6.59 8.50
N GLU A 21 10.32 6.45 7.76
CA GLU A 21 10.86 5.13 7.40
C GLU A 21 11.31 4.34 8.63
N MET A 22 11.99 4.99 9.59
CA MET A 22 12.45 4.34 10.82
C MET A 22 11.29 3.82 11.67
N VAL A 23 10.16 4.54 11.71
CA VAL A 23 8.95 4.11 12.44
C VAL A 23 8.01 3.25 11.59
N GLN A 24 8.40 2.95 10.33
CA GLN A 24 7.66 2.08 9.41
C GLN A 24 6.26 2.59 9.02
N ILE A 25 6.08 3.91 8.96
CA ILE A 25 4.86 4.55 8.41
C ILE A 25 5.10 4.82 6.93
N TYR A 26 5.00 3.77 6.12
CA TYR A 26 5.42 3.79 4.71
C TYR A 26 4.58 4.71 3.83
N GLY A 27 3.26 4.78 4.05
CA GLY A 27 2.40 5.67 3.27
C GLY A 27 2.74 7.13 3.45
N ALA A 28 2.99 7.55 4.71
CA ALA A 28 3.43 8.91 4.99
C ALA A 28 4.86 9.17 4.46
N ALA A 29 5.78 8.18 4.56
CA ALA A 29 7.12 8.31 4.01
C ALA A 29 7.09 8.52 2.49
N MET A 30 6.28 7.75 1.76
CA MET A 30 6.09 7.92 0.31
C MET A 30 5.56 9.31 -0.04
N LEU A 31 4.59 9.84 0.71
CA LEU A 31 4.07 11.18 0.48
C LEU A 31 5.16 12.23 0.69
N VAL A 32 5.95 12.11 1.76
CA VAL A 32 7.04 13.07 2.05
C VAL A 32 8.14 13.01 0.99
N ASP A 33 8.46 11.81 0.46
CA ASP A 33 9.39 11.65 -0.67
C ASP A 33 8.90 12.40 -1.92
N GLU A 34 7.62 12.28 -2.27
CA GLU A 34 7.03 13.03 -3.40
C GLU A 34 7.05 14.55 -3.17
N MET A 35 6.82 15.00 -1.93
CA MET A 35 6.93 16.41 -1.55
C MET A 35 8.37 16.91 -1.66
N GLU A 36 9.35 16.14 -1.20
CA GLU A 36 10.78 16.45 -1.30
C GLU A 36 11.21 16.59 -2.76
N GLN A 37 10.82 15.63 -3.61
CA GLN A 37 11.12 15.65 -5.05
C GLN A 37 10.48 16.86 -5.75
N LEU A 38 9.25 17.24 -5.40
CA LEU A 38 8.62 18.45 -5.95
C LEU A 38 9.34 19.72 -5.48
N ALA A 39 9.68 19.83 -4.19
CA ALA A 39 10.42 20.96 -3.65
C ALA A 39 11.80 21.10 -4.32
N GLN A 40 12.47 19.97 -4.61
CA GLN A 40 13.72 19.94 -5.35
C GLN A 40 13.54 20.42 -6.79
N ALA A 41 12.49 19.97 -7.49
CA ALA A 41 12.17 20.43 -8.85
C ALA A 41 11.86 21.94 -8.88
N MET A 42 11.18 22.46 -7.86
CA MET A 42 10.93 23.90 -7.70
C MET A 42 12.24 24.68 -7.49
N SER A 43 13.15 24.18 -6.66
CA SER A 43 14.46 24.79 -6.43
C SER A 43 15.33 24.84 -7.70
N GLN A 44 15.24 23.80 -8.52
CA GLN A 44 15.96 23.70 -9.79
C GLN A 44 15.27 24.45 -10.95
N GLY A 45 14.07 24.96 -10.74
CA GLY A 45 13.27 25.61 -11.77
C GLY A 45 12.73 24.66 -12.85
N THR A 46 12.71 23.36 -12.57
CA THR A 46 12.22 22.28 -13.46
C THR A 46 10.75 21.93 -13.23
N ALA A 47 10.16 22.35 -12.08
CA ALA A 47 8.74 22.20 -11.83
C ALA A 47 7.91 23.03 -12.82
N ARG A 48 6.66 22.60 -13.08
CA ARG A 48 5.72 23.40 -13.87
C ARG A 48 5.65 24.80 -13.32
N ARG A 49 5.85 25.80 -14.20
CA ARG A 49 5.72 27.20 -13.82
C ARG A 49 4.27 27.50 -13.51
N GLY A 50 3.99 27.95 -12.29
CA GLY A 50 2.68 28.38 -11.88
C GLY A 50 2.36 28.06 -10.41
N GLU A 51 1.19 28.48 -10.03
CA GLU A 51 0.63 28.35 -8.67
C GLU A 51 0.44 26.88 -8.26
N SER A 52 0.23 25.98 -9.26
CA SER A 52 -0.13 24.57 -9.04
C SER A 52 0.93 23.75 -8.28
N ALA A 53 2.23 24.00 -8.48
CA ALA A 53 3.28 23.29 -7.77
C ALA A 53 3.34 23.68 -6.28
N ALA A 54 3.22 24.97 -6.00
CA ALA A 54 3.16 25.47 -4.63
C ALA A 54 1.87 25.01 -3.92
N GLU A 55 0.74 25.02 -4.61
CA GLU A 55 -0.54 24.52 -4.10
C GLU A 55 -0.48 23.02 -3.74
N ALA A 56 0.05 22.20 -4.65
CA ALA A 56 0.20 20.76 -4.40
C ALA A 56 1.10 20.50 -3.18
N LEU A 57 2.23 21.22 -3.05
CA LEU A 57 3.12 21.09 -1.91
C LEU A 57 2.44 21.54 -0.60
N MET A 58 1.70 22.67 -0.63
CA MET A 58 0.92 23.16 0.52
C MET A 58 -0.16 22.15 0.94
N LEU A 59 -0.84 21.54 -0.03
CA LEU A 59 -1.85 20.51 0.26
C LEU A 59 -1.20 19.30 0.94
N GLY A 60 -0.01 18.87 0.49
CA GLY A 60 0.78 17.83 1.15
C GLY A 60 1.11 18.18 2.60
N MET A 61 1.58 19.41 2.84
CA MET A 61 1.90 19.90 4.19
C MET A 61 0.68 19.95 5.14
N VAL A 62 -0.52 20.17 4.60
CA VAL A 62 -1.76 20.17 5.39
C VAL A 62 -2.28 18.75 5.64
N GLN A 63 -2.21 17.89 4.64
CA GLN A 63 -2.77 16.54 4.74
C GLN A 63 -1.88 15.57 5.51
N LEU A 64 -0.56 15.73 5.46
CA LEU A 64 0.38 14.86 6.17
C LEU A 64 0.13 14.80 7.69
N PRO A 65 0.00 15.93 8.42
CA PRO A 65 -0.31 15.89 9.86
C PRO A 65 -1.65 15.20 10.15
N ALA A 66 -2.69 15.47 9.37
CA ALA A 66 -4.00 14.85 9.53
C ALA A 66 -3.95 13.32 9.30
N TYR A 67 -3.14 12.89 8.35
CA TYR A 67 -2.91 11.46 8.10
C TYR A 67 -2.16 10.79 9.27
N LEU A 68 -1.12 11.44 9.79
CA LEU A 68 -0.36 10.94 10.95
C LEU A 68 -1.21 10.88 12.22
N GLU A 69 -2.05 11.90 12.46
CA GLU A 69 -3.00 11.92 13.58
C GLU A 69 -3.98 10.75 13.51
N LYS A 70 -4.46 10.41 12.31
CA LYS A 70 -5.31 9.23 12.11
C LYS A 70 -4.60 7.94 12.50
N ILE A 71 -3.31 7.80 12.15
CA ILE A 71 -2.50 6.62 12.51
C ILE A 71 -2.25 6.59 14.02
N GLU A 72 -1.91 7.73 14.64
CA GLU A 72 -1.73 7.86 16.08
C GLU A 72 -3.00 7.43 16.85
N ASN A 73 -4.17 7.72 16.32
CA ASN A 73 -5.47 7.31 16.86
C ASN A 73 -5.84 5.85 16.54
N GLY A 74 -4.89 5.03 16.07
CA GLY A 74 -5.07 3.60 15.82
C GLY A 74 -5.57 3.25 14.41
N GLY A 75 -5.60 4.22 13.48
CA GLY A 75 -5.87 3.95 12.06
C GLY A 75 -4.71 3.21 11.39
N ALA A 76 -5.01 2.45 10.36
CA ALA A 76 -3.99 1.79 9.56
C ALA A 76 -3.26 2.79 8.63
N ASP A 77 -1.98 2.51 8.36
CA ASP A 77 -1.21 3.18 7.32
C ASP A 77 -1.66 2.64 5.94
N ILE A 78 -2.46 3.43 5.22
CA ILE A 78 -3.05 3.05 3.93
C ILE A 78 -2.52 4.00 2.84
N PRO A 79 -1.41 3.65 2.15
CA PRO A 79 -0.82 4.48 1.11
C PRO A 79 -1.80 4.85 -0.02
N LEU A 80 -2.75 3.97 -0.32
CA LEU A 80 -3.79 4.19 -1.33
C LEU A 80 -4.64 5.44 -1.06
N ALA A 81 -4.87 5.77 0.21
CA ALA A 81 -5.60 6.99 0.59
C ALA A 81 -4.87 8.28 0.18
N LEU A 82 -3.55 8.22 0.05
CA LEU A 82 -2.68 9.35 -0.34
C LEU A 82 -2.39 9.39 -1.85
N LEU A 83 -2.81 8.37 -2.61
CA LEU A 83 -2.52 8.23 -4.04
C LEU A 83 -2.93 9.46 -4.87
N PRO A 84 -4.13 10.05 -4.71
CA PRO A 84 -4.50 11.25 -5.47
C PRO A 84 -3.51 12.40 -5.23
N LEU A 85 -3.17 12.66 -3.96
CA LEU A 85 -2.24 13.73 -3.59
C LEU A 85 -0.81 13.46 -4.12
N MET A 86 -0.32 12.23 -4.02
CA MET A 86 0.97 11.86 -4.61
C MET A 86 0.98 12.08 -6.13
N ASN A 87 -0.13 11.80 -6.80
CA ASN A 87 -0.25 12.02 -8.23
C ASN A 87 -0.33 13.52 -8.60
N ASP A 88 -0.95 14.35 -7.76
CA ASP A 88 -0.93 15.80 -7.94
C ASP A 88 0.50 16.37 -7.81
N LEU A 89 1.27 15.91 -6.81
CA LEU A 89 2.68 16.27 -6.63
C LEU A 89 3.54 15.84 -7.83
N ARG A 90 3.31 14.64 -8.36
CA ARG A 90 4.01 14.12 -9.54
C ARG A 90 3.64 14.88 -10.81
N ALA A 91 2.35 15.17 -11.02
CA ALA A 91 1.88 15.97 -12.15
C ALA A 91 2.48 17.39 -12.15
N ALA A 92 2.67 17.99 -10.97
CA ALA A 92 3.29 19.30 -10.83
C ALA A 92 4.77 19.36 -11.26
N ARG A 93 5.45 18.19 -11.35
CA ARG A 93 6.85 18.07 -11.84
C ARG A 93 6.98 17.25 -13.13
N ASP A 94 5.87 17.03 -13.85
CA ASP A 94 5.80 16.23 -15.07
C ASP A 94 6.33 14.78 -14.92
N ALA A 95 6.22 14.20 -13.72
CA ALA A 95 6.61 12.83 -13.46
C ALA A 95 5.47 11.84 -13.80
N PRO A 96 5.79 10.58 -14.17
CA PRO A 96 4.79 9.55 -14.41
C PRO A 96 3.92 9.32 -13.17
N LEU A 97 2.61 9.16 -13.36
CA LEU A 97 1.68 8.93 -12.27
C LEU A 97 1.88 7.52 -11.68
N VAL A 98 1.66 7.42 -10.38
CA VAL A 98 1.65 6.15 -9.64
C VAL A 98 0.29 5.49 -9.82
N SER A 99 0.28 4.20 -10.12
CA SER A 99 -0.95 3.39 -10.18
C SER A 99 -1.23 2.71 -8.82
N GLU A 100 -2.47 2.33 -8.59
CA GLU A 100 -2.85 1.54 -7.40
C GLU A 100 -2.01 0.27 -7.27
N THR A 101 -1.76 -0.42 -8.40
CA THR A 101 -0.96 -1.64 -8.43
C THR A 101 0.51 -1.43 -8.04
N SER A 102 1.06 -0.23 -8.25
CA SER A 102 2.44 0.07 -7.84
C SER A 102 2.58 0.37 -6.34
N LEU A 103 1.49 0.74 -5.68
CA LEU A 103 1.43 0.91 -4.22
C LEU A 103 1.19 -0.42 -3.48
N PHE A 104 0.79 -1.45 -4.20
CA PHE A 104 0.62 -2.78 -3.64
C PHE A 104 2.00 -3.40 -3.41
N ALA A 105 2.56 -3.19 -2.21
CA ALA A 105 3.77 -3.82 -1.75
C ALA A 105 3.42 -4.84 -0.65
N PRO A 106 2.98 -6.06 -1.01
CA PRO A 106 2.73 -7.09 -0.01
C PRO A 106 4.03 -7.38 0.73
N ARG A 107 3.99 -7.50 2.04
CA ARG A 107 5.16 -7.87 2.87
C ARG A 107 5.59 -9.30 2.57
N LEU A 108 6.23 -9.50 1.44
CA LEU A 108 6.75 -10.83 1.03
C LEU A 108 7.83 -11.34 1.98
N ASP A 109 8.43 -10.46 2.78
CA ASP A 109 9.46 -10.78 3.78
C ASP A 109 8.89 -11.06 5.17
N ALA A 110 7.57 -10.97 5.36
CA ALA A 110 6.94 -11.39 6.60
C ALA A 110 7.35 -12.84 6.87
N GLN A 111 8.14 -13.04 7.92
CA GLN A 111 8.52 -14.37 8.35
C GLN A 111 7.25 -15.10 8.76
N ILE A 112 6.81 -16.04 7.94
CA ILE A 112 5.79 -17.00 8.36
C ILE A 112 6.42 -17.69 9.57
N ALA A 113 5.78 -17.55 10.74
CA ALA A 113 6.29 -18.14 11.96
C ALA A 113 6.65 -19.61 11.67
N ALA A 114 7.89 -20.00 11.94
CA ALA A 114 8.42 -21.33 11.62
C ALA A 114 7.60 -22.46 12.29
N GLU A 115 6.83 -22.12 13.31
CA GLU A 115 5.95 -23.04 14.05
C GLU A 115 4.79 -23.63 13.23
N THR A 116 4.42 -23.02 12.09
CA THR A 116 3.29 -23.49 11.27
C THR A 116 3.71 -24.36 10.07
N VAL A 117 5.00 -24.56 9.83
CA VAL A 117 5.47 -25.49 8.81
C VAL A 117 5.48 -26.90 9.40
N ARG A 118 4.33 -27.54 9.51
CA ARG A 118 4.30 -28.99 9.71
C ARG A 118 4.84 -29.64 8.45
N PRO A 119 5.94 -30.44 8.52
CA PRO A 119 6.34 -31.31 7.41
C PRO A 119 5.27 -32.39 7.31
N GLY A 120 4.25 -32.17 6.53
CA GLY A 120 3.12 -33.07 6.43
C GLY A 120 2.72 -33.23 4.98
N SER A 121 2.49 -34.41 4.60
CA SER A 121 1.60 -35.03 3.59
C SER A 121 0.91 -34.14 2.51
N GLY A 122 1.03 -32.84 2.55
CA GLY A 122 0.13 -31.87 1.93
C GLY A 122 0.21 -31.72 0.41
N ASN A 123 1.22 -32.23 -0.27
CA ASN A 123 1.40 -31.89 -1.69
C ASN A 123 0.55 -32.74 -2.65
N ARG A 124 -0.05 -33.83 -2.21
CA ARG A 124 -0.89 -34.68 -3.07
C ARG A 124 -2.39 -34.30 -3.02
N GLU A 125 -2.84 -33.74 -1.91
CA GLU A 125 -4.25 -33.38 -1.70
C GLU A 125 -4.57 -31.96 -2.18
N LEU A 126 -3.59 -31.05 -2.20
CA LEU A 126 -3.81 -29.64 -2.55
C LEU A 126 -4.42 -29.42 -3.95
N PRO A 127 -3.98 -30.09 -5.03
CA PRO A 127 -4.62 -29.95 -6.34
C PRO A 127 -6.09 -30.40 -6.36
N GLN A 128 -6.42 -31.43 -5.58
CA GLN A 128 -7.77 -31.93 -5.45
C GLN A 128 -8.65 -30.94 -4.67
N LEU A 129 -8.12 -30.37 -3.58
CA LEU A 129 -8.80 -29.33 -2.81
C LEU A 129 -9.05 -28.07 -3.65
N ILE A 130 -8.04 -27.61 -4.38
CA ILE A 130 -8.20 -26.48 -5.30
C ILE A 130 -9.32 -26.76 -6.31
N HIS A 131 -9.35 -27.94 -6.89
CA HIS A 131 -10.39 -28.31 -7.84
C HIS A 131 -11.78 -28.35 -7.18
N GLN A 132 -11.88 -28.88 -5.97
CA GLN A 132 -13.11 -28.97 -5.20
C GLN A 132 -13.66 -27.57 -4.80
N TYR A 133 -12.79 -26.66 -4.31
CA TYR A 133 -13.18 -25.36 -3.79
C TYR A 133 -13.25 -24.26 -4.85
N ARG A 134 -12.74 -24.49 -6.06
CA ARG A 134 -12.73 -23.53 -7.16
C ARG A 134 -14.12 -22.94 -7.46
N SER A 135 -15.15 -23.77 -7.47
CA SER A 135 -16.51 -23.32 -7.76
C SER A 135 -17.10 -22.46 -6.65
N GLN A 136 -16.72 -22.74 -5.40
CA GLN A 136 -17.13 -21.96 -4.23
C GLN A 136 -16.45 -20.60 -4.24
N TYR A 137 -15.14 -20.57 -4.47
CA TYR A 137 -14.38 -19.34 -4.61
C TYR A 137 -14.95 -18.43 -5.72
N HIS A 138 -15.21 -18.99 -6.92
CA HIS A 138 -15.80 -18.22 -8.02
C HIS A 138 -17.21 -17.71 -7.70
N ARG A 139 -17.98 -18.45 -6.92
CA ARG A 139 -19.32 -17.99 -6.50
C ARG A 139 -19.20 -16.78 -5.56
N GLY A 140 -18.31 -16.84 -4.58
CA GLY A 140 -18.01 -15.70 -3.68
C GLY A 140 -17.56 -14.47 -4.46
N LEU A 141 -16.61 -14.63 -5.40
CA LEU A 141 -16.18 -13.54 -6.29
C LEU A 141 -17.33 -12.93 -7.10
N LEU A 142 -18.19 -13.76 -7.68
CA LEU A 142 -19.33 -13.28 -8.46
C LEU A 142 -20.33 -12.50 -7.60
N GLN A 143 -20.62 -12.96 -6.37
CA GLN A 143 -21.46 -12.25 -5.42
C GLN A 143 -20.85 -10.90 -5.03
N TRP A 144 -19.56 -10.89 -4.75
CA TRP A 144 -18.83 -9.66 -4.44
C TRP A 144 -18.87 -8.65 -5.60
N ILE A 145 -18.54 -9.08 -6.82
CA ILE A 145 -18.56 -8.22 -8.02
C ILE A 145 -19.97 -7.66 -8.30
N LYS A 146 -21.01 -8.44 -8.03
CA LYS A 146 -22.41 -8.00 -8.19
C LYS A 146 -22.88 -7.07 -7.08
N GLY A 147 -22.13 -6.94 -5.99
CA GLY A 147 -22.53 -6.16 -4.81
C GLY A 147 -23.63 -6.82 -3.98
N GLU A 148 -23.90 -8.11 -4.17
CA GLU A 148 -24.88 -8.90 -3.41
C GLU A 148 -24.21 -9.35 -2.11
N ASP A 149 -24.67 -8.82 -0.96
CA ASP A 149 -24.17 -9.14 0.39
C ASP A 149 -22.63 -9.27 0.45
N VAL A 150 -21.96 -8.14 0.25
CA VAL A 150 -20.49 -8.05 0.16
C VAL A 150 -19.81 -8.69 1.36
N ALA A 151 -20.35 -8.51 2.58
CA ALA A 151 -19.77 -9.05 3.79
C ALA A 151 -19.80 -10.60 3.80
N ALA A 152 -20.93 -11.20 3.44
CA ALA A 152 -21.06 -12.65 3.35
C ALA A 152 -20.22 -13.22 2.20
N ALA A 153 -20.14 -12.52 1.06
CA ALA A 153 -19.31 -12.92 -0.07
C ALA A 153 -17.82 -12.94 0.28
N LEU A 154 -17.32 -11.91 0.96
CA LEU A 154 -15.94 -11.85 1.42
C LEU A 154 -15.65 -12.92 2.49
N ALA A 155 -16.51 -13.08 3.49
CA ALA A 155 -16.37 -14.14 4.49
C ALA A 155 -16.26 -15.52 3.83
N HIS A 156 -17.08 -15.80 2.81
CA HIS A 156 -17.03 -17.06 2.08
C HIS A 156 -15.72 -17.25 1.29
N ILE A 157 -15.16 -16.18 0.72
CA ILE A 157 -13.85 -16.21 0.06
C ILE A 157 -12.76 -16.51 1.06
N CYS A 158 -12.74 -15.81 2.20
CA CYS A 158 -11.77 -16.04 3.29
C CYS A 158 -11.83 -17.48 3.82
N ASP A 159 -13.03 -18.03 4.06
CA ASP A 159 -13.21 -19.43 4.48
C ASP A 159 -12.54 -20.42 3.51
N VAL A 160 -12.70 -20.19 2.20
CA VAL A 160 -12.06 -21.04 1.17
C VAL A 160 -10.55 -20.89 1.18
N LEU A 161 -10.05 -19.66 1.33
CA LEU A 161 -8.61 -19.40 1.41
C LEU A 161 -7.99 -20.05 2.66
N ASP A 162 -8.66 -20.00 3.80
CA ASP A 162 -8.22 -20.64 5.04
C ASP A 162 -8.09 -22.16 4.90
N VAL A 163 -9.07 -22.82 4.25
CA VAL A 163 -9.01 -24.25 3.97
C VAL A 163 -7.79 -24.59 3.08
N LEU A 164 -7.57 -23.79 2.04
CA LEU A 164 -6.42 -23.98 1.14
C LEU A 164 -5.10 -23.68 1.85
N ASN A 165 -5.07 -22.66 2.70
CA ASN A 165 -3.89 -22.28 3.48
C ASN A 165 -3.51 -23.37 4.48
N SER A 166 -4.49 -23.96 5.15
CA SER A 166 -4.26 -25.09 6.09
C SER A 166 -3.68 -26.32 5.41
N ALA A 167 -4.02 -26.55 4.12
CA ALA A 167 -3.51 -27.66 3.31
C ALA A 167 -2.19 -27.32 2.59
N ALA A 168 -1.77 -26.06 2.59
CA ALA A 168 -0.58 -25.62 1.88
C ALA A 168 0.70 -26.12 2.56
N GLY A 169 1.42 -27.02 1.87
CA GLY A 169 2.68 -27.61 2.37
C GLY A 169 3.93 -26.75 2.10
N THR A 170 3.85 -25.69 1.29
CA THR A 170 5.01 -24.88 0.92
C THR A 170 4.86 -23.42 1.38
N ALA A 171 5.95 -22.86 1.90
CA ALA A 171 5.98 -21.46 2.34
C ALA A 171 5.61 -20.45 1.23
N ARG A 172 5.96 -20.76 -0.02
CA ARG A 172 5.64 -19.91 -1.17
C ARG A 172 4.13 -19.83 -1.44
N PHE A 173 3.44 -20.95 -1.34
CA PHE A 173 2.01 -21.00 -1.59
C PHE A 173 1.21 -20.35 -0.46
N ARG A 174 1.65 -20.54 0.80
CA ARG A 174 1.09 -19.80 1.94
C ARG A 174 1.20 -18.29 1.79
N ARG A 175 2.37 -17.78 1.43
CA ARG A 175 2.55 -16.34 1.18
C ARG A 175 1.59 -15.79 0.13
N LEU A 176 1.30 -16.56 -0.92
CA LEU A 176 0.32 -16.18 -1.92
C LEU A 176 -1.09 -16.10 -1.34
N LEU A 177 -1.48 -17.07 -0.52
CA LEU A 177 -2.80 -17.11 0.13
C LEU A 177 -2.94 -16.02 1.20
N ASP A 178 -1.91 -15.81 2.03
CA ASP A 178 -1.88 -14.74 3.03
C ASP A 178 -1.98 -13.36 2.37
N ALA A 179 -1.33 -13.17 1.20
CA ALA A 179 -1.46 -11.95 0.42
C ALA A 179 -2.88 -11.76 -0.17
N ALA A 180 -3.54 -12.85 -0.55
CA ALA A 180 -4.90 -12.81 -1.07
C ALA A 180 -5.95 -12.56 0.02
N ASP A 181 -5.70 -13.00 1.26
CA ASP A 181 -6.57 -12.78 2.42
C ASP A 181 -6.44 -11.35 2.98
N ALA A 182 -5.31 -10.68 2.71
CA ALA A 182 -5.03 -9.31 3.16
C ALA A 182 -5.62 -8.22 2.23
N LEU A 183 -6.23 -8.61 1.10
CA LEU A 183 -6.89 -7.72 0.13
C LEU A 183 -8.34 -7.43 0.52
#